data_811ee99255b54544fa3058d2ec083e10
#
_entry.id   811ee99255b54544fa3058d2ec083e10
#
_cell.length_a   1.000
_cell.length_b   1.000
_cell.length_c   1.000
_cell.angle_alpha   90.00
_cell.angle_beta   90.00
_cell.angle_gamma   90.00
#
_symmetry.space_group_name_H-M   'P 1'
#
loop_
_entity.id
_entity.type
_entity.pdbx_description
1 polymer ?
#
loop_
_entity_poly.entity_id
_entity_poly.type
_entity_poly.pdbx_seq_one_letter_code
_entity_poly.pdbx_strand_id
1 'polypeptide(L)'
;KAVPGAKDFLQFADQNGVQIYYVSDRTIDQVDDTIKNLENEGIPVQSRDHLMFLEKGVKSKEGRRQAVQEKTNLVMLLGDNLVDFAEFSKTSETERNQKLEELQKEFGEKFIIFPNPMYGSWESTVYNGNKLDAKGQTEERQKNLQGFDK
;
A
#
# COMPACT_ATOMS: atom_id res chain seq x y z
N LYS A 1 -7.10 -6.50 -14.25
CA LYS A 1 -6.28 -5.79 -15.25
C LYS A 1 -5.28 -4.92 -14.53
N ALA A 2 -4.06 -4.84 -15.09
CA ALA A 2 -3.02 -3.95 -14.58
C ALA A 2 -3.42 -2.46 -14.75
N VAL A 3 -2.89 -1.61 -13.89
CA VAL A 3 -2.97 -0.15 -14.05
C VAL A 3 -2.27 0.23 -15.36
N PRO A 4 -2.80 1.16 -16.17
CA PRO A 4 -2.14 1.61 -17.40
C PRO A 4 -0.68 2.01 -17.17
N GLY A 5 0.22 1.50 -18.00
CA GLY A 5 1.67 1.71 -17.89
C GLY A 5 2.41 0.82 -16.88
N ALA A 6 1.73 0.15 -15.97
CA ALA A 6 2.38 -0.68 -14.95
C ALA A 6 3.20 -1.82 -15.56
N LYS A 7 2.67 -2.49 -16.58
CA LYS A 7 3.37 -3.57 -17.28
C LYS A 7 4.70 -3.07 -17.88
N ASP A 8 4.64 -2.02 -18.67
CA ASP A 8 5.81 -1.50 -19.38
C ASP A 8 6.87 -1.01 -18.41
N PHE A 9 6.44 -0.33 -17.34
CA PHE A 9 7.33 0.14 -16.27
C PHE A 9 8.03 -1.03 -15.56
N LEU A 10 7.28 -2.06 -15.15
CA LEU A 10 7.85 -3.20 -14.43
C LEU A 10 8.76 -4.06 -15.33
N GLN A 11 8.41 -4.22 -16.60
CA GLN A 11 9.29 -4.87 -17.57
C GLN A 11 10.58 -4.07 -17.80
N PHE A 12 10.51 -2.76 -17.89
CA PHE A 12 11.69 -1.90 -17.98
C PHE A 12 12.58 -2.04 -16.73
N ALA A 13 11.99 -2.03 -15.54
CA ALA A 13 12.73 -2.22 -14.27
C ALA A 13 13.45 -3.58 -14.24
N ASP A 14 12.75 -4.66 -14.60
CA ASP A 14 13.28 -6.02 -14.67
C ASP A 14 14.46 -6.12 -15.66
N GLN A 15 14.30 -5.60 -16.87
CA GLN A 15 15.35 -5.57 -17.90
C GLN A 15 16.60 -4.78 -17.48
N ASN A 16 16.46 -3.83 -16.56
CA ASN A 16 17.57 -3.03 -16.00
C ASN A 16 18.09 -3.60 -14.66
N GLY A 17 17.74 -4.82 -14.30
CA GLY A 17 18.29 -5.52 -13.13
C GLY A 17 17.72 -5.04 -11.79
N VAL A 18 16.59 -4.31 -11.80
CA VAL A 18 15.90 -3.94 -10.56
C VAL A 18 15.15 -5.13 -10.01
N GLN A 19 15.33 -5.42 -8.72
CA GLN A 19 14.56 -6.45 -8.03
C GLN A 19 13.16 -5.92 -7.70
N ILE A 20 12.13 -6.68 -8.08
CA ILE A 20 10.73 -6.32 -7.91
C ILE A 20 10.10 -7.20 -6.82
N TYR A 21 9.59 -6.57 -5.77
CA TYR A 21 8.89 -7.24 -4.67
C TYR A 21 7.41 -6.83 -4.63
N TYR A 22 6.54 -7.79 -4.43
CA TYR A 22 5.10 -7.61 -4.31
C TYR A 22 4.67 -7.78 -2.86
N VAL A 23 4.46 -6.68 -2.14
CA VAL A 23 4.05 -6.69 -0.73
C VAL A 23 2.54 -6.54 -0.65
N SER A 24 1.83 -7.60 -0.28
CA SER A 24 0.37 -7.64 -0.30
C SER A 24 -0.23 -8.22 0.98
N ASP A 25 -1.44 -7.77 1.35
CA ASP A 25 -2.22 -8.35 2.45
C ASP A 25 -3.07 -9.56 1.99
N ARG A 26 -2.87 -10.04 0.77
CA ARG A 26 -3.31 -11.36 0.36
C ARG A 26 -2.61 -12.42 1.22
N THR A 27 -3.32 -13.48 1.56
CA THR A 27 -2.78 -14.58 2.35
C THR A 27 -1.87 -15.49 1.53
N ILE A 28 -0.97 -16.21 2.20
CA ILE A 28 0.08 -17.02 1.54
C ILE A 28 -0.48 -18.11 0.63
N ASP A 29 -1.69 -18.61 0.90
CA ASP A 29 -2.40 -19.57 0.05
C ASP A 29 -2.80 -19.00 -1.32
N GLN A 30 -2.81 -17.68 -1.48
CA GLN A 30 -3.14 -16.99 -2.74
C GLN A 30 -1.90 -16.69 -3.62
N VAL A 31 -0.70 -17.11 -3.21
CA VAL A 31 0.54 -16.79 -3.93
C VAL A 31 0.53 -17.34 -5.34
N ASP A 32 0.20 -18.64 -5.52
CA ASP A 32 0.24 -19.29 -6.84
C ASP A 32 -0.76 -18.68 -7.83
N ASP A 33 -1.96 -18.36 -7.36
CA ASP A 33 -2.96 -17.70 -8.21
C ASP A 33 -2.57 -16.27 -8.53
N THR A 34 -1.86 -15.59 -7.61
CA THR A 34 -1.34 -14.25 -7.88
C THR A 34 -0.21 -14.28 -8.90
N ILE A 35 0.71 -15.24 -8.82
CA ILE A 35 1.77 -15.44 -9.83
C ILE A 35 1.15 -15.61 -11.21
N LYS A 36 0.23 -16.56 -11.35
CA LYS A 36 -0.48 -16.78 -12.63
C LYS A 36 -1.16 -15.52 -13.16
N ASN A 37 -1.77 -14.74 -12.26
CA ASN A 37 -2.44 -13.51 -12.66
C ASN A 37 -1.44 -12.43 -13.13
N LEU A 38 -0.31 -12.27 -12.45
CA LEU A 38 0.75 -11.35 -12.85
C LEU A 38 1.34 -11.75 -14.21
N GLU A 39 1.65 -13.03 -14.40
CA GLU A 39 2.16 -13.59 -15.66
C GLU A 39 1.18 -13.38 -16.82
N ASN A 40 -0.12 -13.64 -16.59
CA ASN A 40 -1.17 -13.42 -17.59
C ASN A 40 -1.31 -11.96 -18.01
N GLU A 41 -1.03 -11.02 -17.11
CA GLU A 41 -0.98 -9.58 -17.41
C GLU A 41 0.38 -9.16 -18.01
N GLY A 42 1.33 -10.08 -18.12
CA GLY A 42 2.69 -9.81 -18.62
C GLY A 42 3.56 -9.02 -17.66
N ILE A 43 3.27 -9.10 -16.37
CA ILE A 43 4.02 -8.47 -15.28
C ILE A 43 5.10 -9.45 -14.80
N PRO A 44 6.37 -9.03 -14.68
CA PRO A 44 7.47 -9.91 -14.29
C PRO A 44 7.30 -10.49 -12.88
N VAL A 45 7.56 -11.77 -12.72
CA VAL A 45 7.71 -12.47 -11.45
C VAL A 45 9.09 -13.11 -11.43
N GLN A 46 10.07 -12.42 -10.83
CA GLN A 46 11.47 -12.86 -10.83
C GLN A 46 11.71 -14.06 -9.92
N SER A 47 11.00 -14.14 -8.80
CA SER A 47 11.06 -15.24 -7.85
C SER A 47 9.78 -15.31 -7.05
N ARG A 48 9.39 -16.53 -6.63
CA ARG A 48 8.30 -16.73 -5.66
C ARG A 48 8.55 -15.99 -4.34
N ASP A 49 9.80 -15.93 -3.89
CA ASP A 49 10.19 -15.30 -2.64
C ASP A 49 10.05 -13.76 -2.67
N HIS A 50 9.86 -13.19 -3.86
CA HIS A 50 9.55 -11.77 -4.02
C HIS A 50 8.07 -11.44 -3.78
N LEU A 51 7.19 -12.43 -3.57
CA LEU A 51 5.81 -12.22 -3.17
C LEU A 51 5.70 -12.25 -1.65
N MET A 52 5.82 -11.09 -1.02
CA MET A 52 5.78 -10.89 0.43
C MET A 52 4.32 -10.80 0.90
N PHE A 53 3.68 -11.94 1.03
CA PHE A 53 2.26 -12.04 1.38
C PHE A 53 2.06 -12.18 2.89
N LEU A 54 0.81 -12.03 3.33
CA LEU A 54 0.43 -12.07 4.73
C LEU A 54 0.53 -13.50 5.27
N GLU A 55 1.45 -13.72 6.18
CA GLU A 55 1.56 -14.94 6.95
C GLU A 55 0.67 -14.90 8.20
N LYS A 56 0.31 -16.08 8.71
CA LYS A 56 -0.50 -16.20 9.91
C LYS A 56 0.21 -15.53 11.10
N GLY A 57 -0.45 -14.52 11.66
CA GLY A 57 0.08 -13.76 12.82
C GLY A 57 0.83 -12.48 12.46
N VAL A 58 1.17 -12.26 11.19
CA VAL A 58 1.79 -11.02 10.70
C VAL A 58 0.67 -10.04 10.30
N LYS A 59 0.67 -8.83 10.89
CA LYS A 59 -0.41 -7.85 10.68
C LYS A 59 0.02 -6.59 9.94
N SER A 60 1.32 -6.36 9.75
CA SER A 60 1.82 -5.12 9.16
C SER A 60 2.66 -5.38 7.91
N LYS A 61 2.51 -4.50 6.91
CA LYS A 61 3.40 -4.43 5.75
C LYS A 61 4.79 -3.93 6.12
N GLU A 62 4.93 -3.19 7.22
CA GLU A 62 6.18 -2.58 7.67
C GLU A 62 7.30 -3.62 7.82
N GLY A 63 7.08 -4.68 8.59
CA GLY A 63 8.10 -5.73 8.79
C GLY A 63 8.51 -6.42 7.49
N ARG A 64 7.57 -6.60 6.54
CA ARG A 64 7.86 -7.17 5.23
C ARG A 64 8.70 -6.22 4.37
N ARG A 65 8.41 -4.91 4.39
CA ARG A 65 9.25 -3.89 3.71
C ARG A 65 10.65 -3.83 4.31
N GLN A 66 10.76 -3.82 5.64
CA GLN A 66 12.05 -3.82 6.33
C GLN A 66 12.89 -5.04 5.93
N ALA A 67 12.30 -6.24 5.88
CA ALA A 67 12.99 -7.45 5.46
C ALA A 67 13.51 -7.38 4.01
N VAL A 68 12.85 -6.63 3.13
CA VAL A 68 13.36 -6.34 1.78
C VAL A 68 14.50 -5.32 1.83
N GLN A 69 14.35 -4.25 2.60
CA GLN A 69 15.36 -3.18 2.74
C GLN A 69 16.66 -3.67 3.38
N GLU A 70 16.61 -4.66 4.27
CA GLU A 70 17.81 -5.28 4.86
C GLU A 70 18.69 -6.00 3.82
N LYS A 71 18.10 -6.44 2.73
CA LYS A 71 18.77 -7.23 1.67
C LYS A 71 19.06 -6.43 0.41
N THR A 72 18.42 -5.28 0.24
CA THR A 72 18.45 -4.50 -1.00
C THR A 72 18.52 -3.00 -0.72
N ASN A 73 18.92 -2.24 -1.73
CA ASN A 73 18.78 -0.78 -1.71
C ASN A 73 17.39 -0.42 -2.26
N LEU A 74 16.56 0.17 -1.43
CA LEU A 74 15.23 0.62 -1.85
C LEU A 74 15.33 1.74 -2.87
N VAL A 75 14.87 1.47 -4.08
CA VAL A 75 14.81 2.44 -5.18
C VAL A 75 13.46 3.17 -5.18
N MET A 76 12.35 2.42 -5.08
CA MET A 76 11.01 2.98 -5.20
C MET A 76 9.96 2.14 -4.47
N LEU A 77 8.96 2.79 -3.92
CA LEU A 77 7.72 2.18 -3.42
C LEU A 77 6.54 2.68 -4.25
N LEU A 78 5.67 1.75 -4.66
CA LEU A 78 4.45 2.05 -5.39
C LEU A 78 3.26 1.44 -4.62
N GLY A 79 2.22 2.22 -4.41
CA GLY A 79 1.04 1.75 -3.68
C GLY A 79 -0.13 2.72 -3.79
N ASP A 80 -1.29 2.30 -3.29
CA ASP A 80 -2.52 3.11 -3.30
C ASP A 80 -2.99 3.50 -1.89
N ASN A 81 -2.19 3.16 -0.89
CA ASN A 81 -2.49 3.47 0.50
C ASN A 81 -1.22 3.90 1.25
N LEU A 82 -1.31 4.86 2.16
CA LEU A 82 -0.16 5.34 2.92
C LEU A 82 0.55 4.24 3.71
N VAL A 83 -0.14 3.19 4.13
CA VAL A 83 0.48 2.02 4.78
C VAL A 83 1.41 1.23 3.85
N ASP A 84 1.38 1.50 2.55
CA ASP A 84 2.32 0.90 1.59
C ASP A 84 3.71 1.55 1.66
N PHE A 85 3.81 2.74 2.23
CA PHE A 85 5.04 3.54 2.28
C PHE A 85 5.66 3.57 3.68
N ALA A 86 4.85 3.68 4.71
CA ALA A 86 5.28 3.69 6.11
C ALA A 86 4.16 3.19 7.03
N GLU A 87 4.46 3.08 8.34
CA GLU A 87 3.44 2.69 9.32
C GLU A 87 2.45 3.85 9.57
N PHE A 88 1.30 3.75 8.96
CA PHE A 88 0.16 4.66 9.10
C PHE A 88 -1.06 3.99 9.73
N SER A 89 -0.91 2.76 10.22
CA SER A 89 -2.00 2.05 10.88
C SER A 89 -2.35 2.73 12.19
N LYS A 90 -3.65 2.88 12.45
CA LYS A 90 -4.17 3.39 13.73
C LYS A 90 -3.65 4.77 14.15
N THR A 91 -3.27 5.60 13.20
CA THR A 91 -2.90 6.99 13.46
C THR A 91 -4.16 7.85 13.59
N SER A 92 -4.13 8.82 14.49
CA SER A 92 -5.06 9.96 14.47
C SER A 92 -4.82 10.82 13.23
N GLU A 93 -5.75 11.72 12.94
CA GLU A 93 -5.60 12.67 11.82
C GLU A 93 -4.34 13.53 11.97
N THR A 94 -4.09 14.04 13.19
CA THR A 94 -2.91 14.86 13.48
C THR A 94 -1.61 14.11 13.28
N GLU A 95 -1.50 12.91 13.83
CA GLU A 95 -0.31 12.06 13.67
C GLU A 95 -0.07 11.68 12.21
N ARG A 96 -1.16 11.42 11.47
CA ARG A 96 -1.11 11.10 10.05
C ARG A 96 -0.57 12.28 9.24
N ASN A 97 -1.09 13.49 9.49
CA ASN A 97 -0.65 14.70 8.80
C ASN A 97 0.80 15.05 9.12
N GLN A 98 1.20 14.97 10.39
CA GLN A 98 2.59 15.19 10.80
C GLN A 98 3.54 14.21 10.07
N LYS A 99 3.20 12.94 10.03
CA LYS A 99 4.01 11.93 9.35
C LYS A 99 4.07 12.14 7.84
N LEU A 100 2.99 12.64 7.23
CA LEU A 100 3.00 13.03 5.82
C LEU A 100 3.94 14.20 5.55
N GLU A 101 3.97 15.20 6.42
CA GLU A 101 4.92 16.34 6.32
C GLU A 101 6.36 15.84 6.41
N GLU A 102 6.68 14.92 7.32
CA GLU A 102 8.01 14.34 7.47
C GLU A 102 8.47 13.59 6.21
N LEU A 103 7.54 12.91 5.54
CA LEU A 103 7.81 12.09 4.35
C LEU A 103 7.56 12.82 3.02
N GLN A 104 7.15 14.09 3.05
CA GLN A 104 6.70 14.82 1.88
C GLN A 104 7.71 14.80 0.72
N LYS A 105 9.00 14.86 1.01
CA LYS A 105 10.06 14.89 0.01
C LYS A 105 10.24 13.57 -0.73
N GLU A 106 9.81 12.46 -0.14
CA GLU A 106 9.89 11.13 -0.75
C GLU A 106 8.79 10.92 -1.81
N PHE A 107 7.64 11.61 -1.65
CA PHE A 107 6.52 11.49 -2.58
C PHE A 107 6.79 12.21 -3.91
N GLY A 108 6.55 11.48 -5.00
CA GLY A 108 6.86 11.93 -6.37
C GLY A 108 8.26 11.55 -6.86
N GLU A 109 9.16 11.15 -5.97
CA GLU A 109 10.50 10.66 -6.31
C GLU A 109 10.63 9.17 -6.01
N LYS A 110 10.62 8.82 -4.73
CA LYS A 110 10.81 7.45 -4.23
C LYS A 110 9.49 6.77 -3.89
N PHE A 111 8.49 7.54 -3.48
CA PHE A 111 7.15 7.06 -3.14
C PHE A 111 6.15 7.51 -4.20
N ILE A 112 5.58 6.55 -4.93
CA ILE A 112 4.58 6.81 -5.96
C ILE A 112 3.23 6.31 -5.46
N ILE A 113 2.38 7.25 -5.05
CA ILE A 113 1.04 6.95 -4.57
C ILE A 113 0.02 7.03 -5.70
N PHE A 114 -0.79 5.97 -5.85
CA PHE A 114 -1.92 5.94 -6.76
C PHE A 114 -3.19 6.41 -6.06
N PRO A 115 -4.09 7.13 -6.74
CA PRO A 115 -5.36 7.54 -6.16
C PRO A 115 -6.23 6.34 -5.78
N ASN A 116 -6.69 6.28 -4.52
CA ASN A 116 -7.67 5.30 -4.06
C ASN A 116 -8.71 5.97 -3.14
N PRO A 117 -9.82 6.49 -3.71
CA PRO A 117 -10.89 7.09 -2.91
C PRO A 117 -11.85 6.06 -2.30
N MET A 118 -11.70 4.76 -2.63
CA MET A 118 -12.69 3.75 -2.30
C MET A 118 -12.50 3.14 -0.91
N TYR A 119 -11.25 2.92 -0.51
CA TYR A 119 -10.91 2.33 0.78
C TYR A 119 -9.45 2.63 1.15
N GLY A 120 -9.12 2.52 2.43
CA GLY A 120 -7.73 2.69 2.87
C GLY A 120 -7.61 2.91 4.37
N SER A 121 -6.38 3.00 4.86
CA SER A 121 -6.08 3.29 6.26
C SER A 121 -6.60 4.67 6.70
N TRP A 122 -6.86 5.58 5.77
CA TRP A 122 -7.46 6.89 6.01
C TRP A 122 -8.86 6.78 6.65
N GLU A 123 -9.62 5.72 6.33
CA GLU A 123 -10.95 5.53 6.88
C GLU A 123 -10.94 5.35 8.41
N SER A 124 -9.93 4.68 8.95
CA SER A 124 -9.78 4.53 10.40
C SER A 124 -9.53 5.85 11.13
N THR A 125 -8.99 6.84 10.45
CA THR A 125 -8.78 8.20 10.96
C THR A 125 -10.10 8.92 11.21
N VAL A 126 -11.09 8.73 10.33
CA VAL A 126 -12.45 9.26 10.48
C VAL A 126 -13.10 8.78 11.79
N TYR A 127 -12.71 7.58 12.24
CA TYR A 127 -13.22 6.98 13.48
C TYR A 127 -12.27 7.15 14.67
N ASN A 128 -11.23 7.97 14.57
CA ASN A 128 -10.18 8.12 15.59
C ASN A 128 -9.59 6.76 16.03
N GLY A 129 -9.45 5.82 15.09
CA GLY A 129 -8.95 4.47 15.35
C GLY A 129 -9.91 3.54 16.09
N ASN A 130 -11.14 3.97 16.40
CA ASN A 130 -12.13 3.17 17.09
C ASN A 130 -12.72 2.08 16.20
N LYS A 131 -12.98 0.92 16.79
CA LYS A 131 -13.74 -0.14 16.13
C LYS A 131 -15.24 0.13 16.32
N LEU A 132 -15.90 0.62 15.29
CA LEU A 132 -17.32 0.92 15.29
C LEU A 132 -18.08 -0.11 14.44
N ASP A 133 -19.34 -0.34 14.80
CA ASP A 133 -20.27 -1.04 13.93
C ASP A 133 -20.69 -0.20 12.71
N ALA A 134 -21.40 -0.76 11.76
CA ALA A 134 -21.79 -0.08 10.53
C ALA A 134 -22.58 1.22 10.77
N LYS A 135 -23.40 1.26 11.82
CA LYS A 135 -24.16 2.45 12.19
C LYS A 135 -23.25 3.54 12.72
N GLY A 136 -22.38 3.21 13.67
CA GLY A 136 -21.42 4.15 14.26
C GLY A 136 -20.44 4.69 13.19
N GLN A 137 -19.99 3.85 12.25
CA GLN A 137 -19.17 4.29 11.12
C GLN A 137 -19.93 5.31 10.24
N THR A 138 -21.20 5.08 9.97
CA THR A 138 -22.02 6.01 9.18
C THR A 138 -22.18 7.35 9.90
N GLU A 139 -22.44 7.32 11.21
CA GLU A 139 -22.57 8.53 12.02
C GLU A 139 -21.27 9.34 12.04
N GLU A 140 -20.12 8.71 12.23
CA GLU A 140 -18.83 9.40 12.21
C GLU A 140 -18.48 9.94 10.82
N ARG A 141 -18.75 9.21 9.72
CA ARG A 141 -18.60 9.73 8.36
C ARG A 141 -19.44 11.00 8.14
N GLN A 142 -20.72 10.99 8.60
CA GLN A 142 -21.60 12.15 8.46
C GLN A 142 -21.09 13.37 9.25
N LYS A 143 -20.58 13.19 10.48
CA LYS A 143 -20.01 14.25 11.29
C LYS A 143 -18.75 14.89 10.66
N ASN A 144 -17.98 14.10 9.95
CA ASN A 144 -16.72 14.53 9.31
C ASN A 144 -16.93 15.04 7.87
N LEU A 145 -18.15 15.03 7.34
CA LEU A 145 -18.42 15.66 6.05
C LEU A 145 -18.26 17.17 6.14
N GLN A 146 -17.37 17.70 5.32
CA GLN A 146 -17.22 19.15 5.13
C GLN A 146 -18.03 19.56 3.88
N GLY A 147 -19.09 20.33 4.11
CA GLY A 147 -19.85 20.94 3.03
C GLY A 147 -19.18 22.21 2.49
N PHE A 148 -19.48 22.57 1.25
CA PHE A 148 -19.19 23.92 0.78
C PHE A 148 -20.23 24.86 1.40
N ASP A 149 -19.77 25.77 2.23
CA ASP A 149 -20.58 26.92 2.62
C ASP A 149 -20.78 27.80 1.37
N LYS A 150 -22.06 28.03 0.99
CA LYS A 150 -22.43 28.92 -0.13
C LYS A 150 -22.38 30.36 0.29
#